data_839c159c29679d3ee375da4037caa693
#
_entry.id   839c159c29679d3ee375da4037caa693
#
_cell.length_a   1.000
_cell.length_b   1.000
_cell.length_c   1.000
_cell.angle_alpha   90.00
_cell.angle_beta   90.00
_cell.angle_gamma   90.00
#
_symmetry.space_group_name_H-M   'P 1'
#
loop_
_entity.id
_entity.type
_entity.pdbx_description
1 polymer ?
#
loop_
_entity_poly.entity_id
_entity_poly.type
_entity_poly.pdbx_seq_one_letter_code
_entity_poly.pdbx_strand_id
1 'polypeptide(L)'
;MLAHLRLEYFHEFHHSIPLGNNYWAHLWENDAYDSFSEIFIQQEYLDFIPNEKLIKILDLGAHYGYFSLWLQSKRPQDEIYSIMVEPSQRCQRSLKKLAQYQKLQNRFQYLQAAVGNPEYENTRFFERPFMGGSLFGSSSTDHSYEVKTLDLSEMTDFQEKSFDLVKCDLEGAEWNFIIHYSSVLKNSKFLVMEWHSWHPGGGGFQQIENKLTHYGFQIMKKSSSQNAIGRDGEDGLFLAKNLNHQN
;
A
#
# COMPACT_ATOMS: atom_id res chain seq x y z
N MET A 1 -4.32 22.35 10.19
CA MET A 1 -3.64 23.67 10.25
C MET A 1 -2.56 23.81 9.18
N LEU A 2 -1.50 22.97 9.12
CA LEU A 2 -0.44 23.09 8.09
C LEU A 2 -0.95 22.94 6.66
N ALA A 3 -1.80 21.95 6.39
CA ALA A 3 -2.40 21.74 5.07
C ALA A 3 -3.25 22.95 4.63
N HIS A 4 -4.05 23.50 5.55
CA HIS A 4 -4.87 24.69 5.30
C HIS A 4 -4.02 25.93 4.99
N LEU A 5 -2.97 26.19 5.79
CA LEU A 5 -2.05 27.30 5.54
C LEU A 5 -1.35 27.18 4.19
N ARG A 6 -0.96 25.98 3.79
CA ARG A 6 -0.35 25.76 2.48
C ARG A 6 -1.33 26.01 1.34
N LEU A 7 -2.56 25.48 1.43
CA LEU A 7 -3.59 25.66 0.40
C LEU A 7 -3.96 27.13 0.20
N GLU A 8 -4.01 27.93 1.25
CA GLU A 8 -4.43 29.32 1.16
C GLU A 8 -3.28 30.30 0.87
N TYR A 9 -2.08 30.07 1.42
CA TYR A 9 -1.04 31.10 1.46
C TYR A 9 0.32 30.68 0.90
N PHE A 10 0.60 29.36 0.81
CA PHE A 10 1.95 28.85 0.53
C PHE A 10 1.96 27.69 -0.45
N HIS A 11 1.31 27.82 -1.59
CA HIS A 11 1.17 26.77 -2.62
C HIS A 11 2.50 26.17 -3.09
N GLU A 12 3.59 26.95 -3.03
CA GLU A 12 4.91 26.54 -3.51
C GLU A 12 5.80 25.91 -2.43
N PHE A 13 5.40 25.96 -1.16
CA PHE A 13 6.19 25.40 -0.07
C PHE A 13 6.01 23.88 0.04
N HIS A 14 7.13 23.19 -0.11
CA HIS A 14 7.21 21.77 0.16
C HIS A 14 7.69 21.54 1.58
N HIS A 15 6.87 20.91 2.40
CA HIS A 15 7.27 20.59 3.77
C HIS A 15 8.11 19.33 3.83
N SER A 16 9.14 19.37 4.65
CA SER A 16 9.98 18.21 4.98
C SER A 16 9.95 18.00 6.48
N ILE A 17 9.52 16.84 6.92
CA ILE A 17 9.31 16.52 8.33
C ILE A 17 10.35 15.46 8.74
N PRO A 18 11.17 15.74 9.77
CA PRO A 18 12.14 14.76 10.26
C PRO A 18 11.44 13.61 10.98
N LEU A 19 11.84 12.38 10.67
CA LEU A 19 11.28 11.15 11.22
C LEU A 19 12.19 10.48 12.26
N GLY A 20 13.35 11.08 12.54
CA GLY A 20 14.41 10.44 13.32
C GLY A 20 15.34 9.58 12.45
N ASN A 21 16.46 9.13 13.01
CA ASN A 21 17.48 8.32 12.32
C ASN A 21 17.93 8.90 10.97
N ASN A 22 17.85 10.25 10.81
CA ASN A 22 18.11 10.99 9.58
C ASN A 22 17.21 10.59 8.40
N TYR A 23 16.01 10.10 8.63
CA TYR A 23 14.97 9.99 7.61
C TYR A 23 14.08 11.23 7.62
N TRP A 24 13.53 11.56 6.43
CA TRP A 24 12.67 12.72 6.21
C TRP A 24 11.48 12.34 5.36
N ALA A 25 10.29 12.71 5.78
CA ALA A 25 9.11 12.69 4.93
C ALA A 25 8.99 14.01 4.19
N HIS A 26 8.82 13.94 2.88
CA HIS A 26 8.64 15.11 2.03
C HIS A 26 7.21 15.17 1.51
N LEU A 27 6.51 16.24 1.80
CA LEU A 27 5.13 16.46 1.40
C LEU A 27 5.11 17.42 0.19
N TRP A 28 5.18 16.85 -1.01
CA TRP A 28 5.21 17.65 -2.24
C TRP A 28 3.81 17.99 -2.77
N GLU A 29 2.84 17.12 -2.53
CA GLU A 29 1.46 17.28 -3.00
C GLU A 29 0.51 17.61 -1.84
N ASN A 30 -0.64 18.23 -2.14
CA ASN A 30 -1.56 18.68 -1.10
C ASN A 30 -2.20 17.53 -0.32
N ASP A 31 -2.58 16.47 -1.01
CA ASP A 31 -3.16 15.26 -0.43
C ASP A 31 -2.14 14.34 0.26
N ALA A 32 -0.84 14.65 0.13
CA ALA A 32 0.20 13.98 0.89
C ALA A 32 0.08 14.17 2.41
N TYR A 33 -0.61 15.23 2.85
CA TYR A 33 -0.83 15.47 4.27
C TYR A 33 -1.77 14.46 4.93
N ASP A 34 -2.80 14.00 4.20
CA ASP A 34 -3.75 13.02 4.72
C ASP A 34 -3.05 11.68 4.93
N SER A 35 -2.38 11.18 3.90
CA SER A 35 -1.57 9.95 4.00
C SER A 35 -0.45 10.06 5.05
N PHE A 36 0.21 11.23 5.17
CA PHE A 36 1.19 11.46 6.23
C PHE A 36 0.53 11.39 7.62
N SER A 37 -0.64 11.99 7.78
CA SER A 37 -1.37 11.98 9.05
C SER A 37 -1.73 10.56 9.49
N GLU A 38 -2.27 9.75 8.59
CA GLU A 38 -2.65 8.36 8.87
C GLU A 38 -1.45 7.52 9.27
N ILE A 39 -0.39 7.56 8.47
CA ILE A 39 0.78 6.70 8.68
C ILE A 39 1.64 7.15 9.86
N PHE A 40 1.94 8.46 9.99
CA PHE A 40 2.94 8.93 10.96
C PHE A 40 2.35 9.50 12.23
N ILE A 41 1.15 10.12 12.19
CA ILE A 41 0.52 10.75 13.36
C ILE A 41 -0.44 9.78 14.02
N GLN A 42 -1.38 9.21 13.27
CA GLN A 42 -2.35 8.24 13.79
C GLN A 42 -1.70 6.88 14.01
N GLN A 43 -0.62 6.58 13.27
CA GLN A 43 0.15 5.34 13.35
C GLN A 43 -0.75 4.09 13.14
N GLU A 44 -1.62 4.16 12.16
CA GLU A 44 -2.67 3.18 11.91
C GLU A 44 -2.13 1.74 11.84
N TYR A 45 -0.98 1.55 11.21
CA TYR A 45 -0.35 0.24 11.05
C TYR A 45 0.46 -0.23 12.27
N LEU A 46 0.68 0.61 13.30
CA LEU A 46 1.63 0.32 14.38
C LEU A 46 1.38 -1.03 15.06
N ASP A 47 0.12 -1.31 15.31
CA ASP A 47 -0.32 -2.53 15.99
C ASP A 47 -0.40 -3.76 15.09
N PHE A 48 -0.23 -3.59 13.79
CA PHE A 48 -0.36 -4.63 12.77
C PHE A 48 0.97 -5.01 12.11
N ILE A 49 2.08 -4.49 12.62
CA ILE A 49 3.40 -4.88 12.14
C ILE A 49 3.95 -6.01 13.01
N PRO A 50 4.43 -7.12 12.42
CA PRO A 50 5.03 -8.21 13.19
C PRO A 50 6.33 -7.75 13.86
N ASN A 51 6.63 -8.33 15.04
CA ASN A 51 7.86 -8.03 15.77
C ASN A 51 9.13 -8.67 15.15
N GLU A 52 8.95 -9.62 14.26
CA GLU A 52 10.03 -10.32 13.60
C GLU A 52 10.80 -9.40 12.65
N LYS A 53 12.05 -9.73 12.33
CA LYS A 53 12.86 -8.98 11.37
C LYS A 53 12.21 -8.97 10.00
N LEU A 54 12.17 -7.80 9.35
CA LEU A 54 11.58 -7.57 8.04
C LEU A 54 12.66 -7.04 7.10
N ILE A 55 12.90 -7.75 6.00
CA ILE A 55 13.91 -7.37 5.02
C ILE A 55 13.26 -7.04 3.68
N LYS A 56 12.40 -7.92 3.16
CA LYS A 56 11.78 -7.77 1.85
C LYS A 56 10.29 -7.43 2.00
N ILE A 57 9.89 -6.26 1.52
CA ILE A 57 8.53 -5.75 1.63
C ILE A 57 7.93 -5.53 0.24
N LEU A 58 6.69 -5.95 0.05
CA LEU A 58 5.85 -5.55 -1.07
C LEU A 58 4.75 -4.63 -0.56
N ASP A 59 4.75 -3.38 -1.03
CA ASP A 59 3.83 -2.32 -0.62
C ASP A 59 2.86 -2.04 -1.77
N LEU A 60 1.70 -2.68 -1.74
CA LEU A 60 0.64 -2.55 -2.75
C LEU A 60 -0.33 -1.45 -2.35
N GLY A 61 -0.57 -0.50 -3.27
CA GLY A 61 -1.25 0.75 -2.98
C GLY A 61 -0.33 1.67 -2.15
N ALA A 62 0.90 1.87 -2.64
CA ALA A 62 1.93 2.56 -1.88
C ALA A 62 1.68 4.07 -1.74
N HIS A 63 0.80 4.65 -2.56
CA HIS A 63 0.48 6.06 -2.61
C HIS A 63 1.77 6.90 -2.70
N TYR A 64 2.11 7.69 -1.69
CA TYR A 64 3.37 8.46 -1.63
C TYR A 64 4.56 7.67 -1.08
N GLY A 65 4.42 6.37 -0.79
CA GLY A 65 5.47 5.50 -0.23
C GLY A 65 5.68 5.70 1.27
N TYR A 66 4.72 6.33 1.96
CA TYR A 66 4.89 6.66 3.37
C TYR A 66 4.86 5.44 4.28
N PHE A 67 4.12 4.38 3.95
CA PHE A 67 4.19 3.14 4.74
C PHE A 67 5.61 2.57 4.74
N SER A 68 6.22 2.40 3.57
CA SER A 68 7.58 1.87 3.44
C SER A 68 8.61 2.76 4.15
N LEU A 69 8.50 4.08 4.02
CA LEU A 69 9.37 5.05 4.69
C LEU A 69 9.21 5.03 6.21
N TRP A 70 7.97 5.00 6.69
CA TRP A 70 7.64 4.91 8.11
C TRP A 70 8.22 3.63 8.72
N LEU A 71 7.98 2.49 8.09
CA LEU A 71 8.47 1.20 8.56
C LEU A 71 10.01 1.19 8.67
N GLN A 72 10.72 1.67 7.64
CA GLN A 72 12.18 1.80 7.69
C GLN A 72 12.64 2.79 8.76
N SER A 73 11.95 3.90 8.96
CA SER A 73 12.32 4.89 9.99
C SER A 73 12.14 4.36 11.41
N LYS A 74 11.14 3.50 11.65
CA LYS A 74 10.88 2.84 12.93
C LYS A 74 11.81 1.64 13.19
N ARG A 75 12.31 1.02 12.11
CA ARG A 75 13.12 -0.20 12.15
C ARG A 75 14.43 -0.03 11.35
N PRO A 76 15.28 0.93 11.71
CA PRO A 76 16.47 1.27 10.91
C PRO A 76 17.48 0.12 10.83
N GLN A 77 17.46 -0.81 11.79
CA GLN A 77 18.34 -1.98 11.84
C GLN A 77 17.93 -3.11 10.87
N ASP A 78 16.69 -3.08 10.35
CA ASP A 78 16.19 -4.16 9.49
C ASP A 78 16.69 -4.03 8.04
N GLU A 79 17.16 -2.83 7.65
CA GLU A 79 17.67 -2.54 6.30
C GLU A 79 16.69 -2.98 5.20
N ILE A 80 15.47 -2.45 5.26
CA ILE A 80 14.34 -2.88 4.45
C ILE A 80 14.58 -2.61 2.96
N TYR A 81 14.31 -3.62 2.13
CA TYR A 81 14.13 -3.55 0.69
C TYR A 81 12.64 -3.50 0.39
N SER A 82 12.16 -2.44 -0.21
CA SER A 82 10.74 -2.26 -0.50
C SER A 82 10.48 -2.08 -1.99
N ILE A 83 9.47 -2.81 -2.49
CA ILE A 83 8.87 -2.57 -3.79
C ILE A 83 7.52 -1.93 -3.55
N MET A 84 7.40 -0.69 -4.00
CA MET A 84 6.21 0.13 -3.90
C MET A 84 5.44 0.09 -5.22
N VAL A 85 4.21 -0.38 -5.19
CA VAL A 85 3.33 -0.47 -6.38
C VAL A 85 2.20 0.52 -6.24
N GLU A 86 2.08 1.44 -7.20
CA GLU A 86 1.08 2.51 -7.16
C GLU A 86 0.67 2.92 -8.58
N PRO A 87 -0.61 2.81 -8.95
CA PRO A 87 -1.10 3.21 -10.27
C PRO A 87 -1.18 4.73 -10.48
N SER A 88 -1.42 5.52 -9.42
CA SER A 88 -1.65 6.96 -9.51
C SER A 88 -0.49 7.71 -10.14
N GLN A 89 -0.79 8.46 -11.22
CA GLN A 89 0.20 9.33 -11.86
C GLN A 89 0.66 10.47 -10.94
N ARG A 90 -0.20 10.94 -10.05
CA ARG A 90 0.12 12.02 -9.11
C ARG A 90 1.20 11.60 -8.10
N CYS A 91 1.24 10.33 -7.73
CA CYS A 91 2.18 9.82 -6.75
C CYS A 91 3.58 9.54 -7.32
N GLN A 92 3.72 9.39 -8.65
CA GLN A 92 4.95 8.94 -9.29
C GLN A 92 6.16 9.85 -9.00
N ARG A 93 5.94 11.17 -8.97
CA ARG A 93 7.03 12.12 -8.66
C ARG A 93 7.59 11.89 -7.25
N SER A 94 6.72 11.67 -6.28
CA SER A 94 7.10 11.44 -4.88
C SER A 94 7.78 10.10 -4.70
N LEU A 95 7.23 9.03 -5.29
CA LEU A 95 7.82 7.70 -5.27
C LEU A 95 9.20 7.66 -5.92
N LYS A 96 9.37 8.31 -7.08
CA LYS A 96 10.66 8.44 -7.73
C LYS A 96 11.69 9.14 -6.84
N LYS A 97 11.32 10.24 -6.20
CA LYS A 97 12.23 10.96 -5.29
C LYS A 97 12.56 10.13 -4.05
N LEU A 98 11.58 9.39 -3.50
CA LEU A 98 11.80 8.50 -2.36
C LEU A 98 12.77 7.37 -2.72
N ALA A 99 12.60 6.73 -3.89
CA ALA A 99 13.51 5.68 -4.36
C ALA A 99 14.93 6.20 -4.66
N GLN A 100 15.07 7.48 -5.00
CA GLN A 100 16.36 8.14 -5.23
C GLN A 100 16.99 8.74 -3.96
N TYR A 101 16.27 8.72 -2.84
CA TYR A 101 16.78 9.24 -1.58
C TYR A 101 18.04 8.45 -1.16
N GLN A 102 19.15 9.15 -0.96
CA GLN A 102 20.48 8.56 -0.78
C GLN A 102 20.54 7.39 0.21
N LYS A 103 19.79 7.45 1.31
CA LYS A 103 19.73 6.38 2.32
C LYS A 103 18.94 5.16 1.91
N LEU A 104 18.04 5.30 0.94
CA LEU A 104 17.12 4.27 0.46
C LEU A 104 17.48 3.79 -0.96
N GLN A 105 18.40 4.47 -1.60
CA GLN A 105 18.86 4.15 -2.95
C GLN A 105 19.29 2.68 -3.04
N ASN A 106 18.86 2.01 -4.09
CA ASN A 106 19.05 0.57 -4.33
C ASN A 106 18.26 -0.37 -3.37
N ARG A 107 17.53 0.18 -2.40
CA ARG A 107 16.67 -0.62 -1.52
C ARG A 107 15.18 -0.36 -1.71
N PHE A 108 14.83 0.85 -2.15
CA PHE A 108 13.45 1.19 -2.47
C PHE A 108 13.28 1.29 -3.98
N GLN A 109 12.36 0.51 -4.50
CA GLN A 109 11.95 0.51 -5.89
C GLN A 109 10.48 0.88 -5.98
N TYR A 110 10.05 1.44 -7.13
CA TYR A 110 8.65 1.72 -7.36
C TYR A 110 8.23 1.28 -8.75
N LEU A 111 7.00 0.82 -8.87
CA LEU A 111 6.35 0.42 -10.10
C LEU A 111 5.05 1.20 -10.26
N GLN A 112 4.87 1.85 -11.42
CA GLN A 112 3.58 2.41 -11.78
C GLN A 112 2.74 1.31 -12.40
N ALA A 113 1.96 0.63 -11.57
CA ALA A 113 1.13 -0.49 -11.99
C ALA A 113 -0.12 -0.61 -11.10
N ALA A 114 -1.17 -1.20 -11.64
CA ALA A 114 -2.39 -1.55 -10.92
C ALA A 114 -2.44 -3.04 -10.60
N VAL A 115 -2.93 -3.39 -9.42
CA VAL A 115 -3.15 -4.79 -9.02
C VAL A 115 -4.51 -5.25 -9.58
N GLY A 116 -4.54 -5.50 -10.88
CA GLY A 116 -5.70 -5.95 -11.64
C GLY A 116 -5.67 -7.46 -11.91
N ASN A 117 -6.47 -7.89 -12.89
CA ASN A 117 -6.38 -9.25 -13.42
C ASN A 117 -5.16 -9.33 -14.37
N PRO A 118 -4.15 -10.16 -14.09
CA PRO A 118 -2.92 -10.25 -14.89
C PRO A 118 -3.12 -10.85 -16.29
N GLU A 119 -4.29 -11.35 -16.62
CA GLU A 119 -4.64 -11.73 -18.00
C GLU A 119 -4.74 -10.51 -18.93
N TYR A 120 -4.92 -9.32 -18.38
CA TYR A 120 -4.98 -8.07 -19.14
C TYR A 120 -3.69 -7.27 -18.93
N GLU A 121 -3.07 -6.84 -20.03
CA GLU A 121 -1.84 -6.05 -19.99
C GLU A 121 -2.06 -4.70 -19.29
N ASN A 122 -3.22 -4.10 -19.50
CA ASN A 122 -3.60 -2.82 -18.92
C ASN A 122 -4.91 -2.92 -18.16
N THR A 123 -5.03 -2.08 -17.15
CA THR A 123 -6.22 -1.95 -16.30
C THR A 123 -6.62 -0.49 -16.24
N ARG A 124 -7.92 -0.21 -16.27
CA ARG A 124 -8.43 1.14 -16.08
C ARG A 124 -8.34 1.54 -14.61
N PHE A 125 -7.69 2.68 -14.35
CA PHE A 125 -7.60 3.28 -13.03
C PHE A 125 -8.38 4.60 -13.00
N PHE A 126 -9.14 4.82 -11.94
CA PHE A 126 -9.94 6.02 -11.69
C PHE A 126 -9.23 6.86 -10.63
N GLU A 127 -8.65 7.96 -11.08
CA GLU A 127 -7.96 8.91 -10.21
C GLU A 127 -8.99 9.75 -9.44
N ARG A 128 -8.88 9.80 -8.13
CA ARG A 128 -9.74 10.60 -7.25
C ARG A 128 -8.91 11.43 -6.29
N PRO A 129 -9.47 12.56 -5.77
CA PRO A 129 -8.85 13.28 -4.67
C PRO A 129 -8.77 12.41 -3.40
N PHE A 130 -7.87 12.77 -2.49
CA PHE A 130 -7.81 12.23 -1.13
C PHE A 130 -7.68 10.70 -1.08
N MET A 131 -6.64 10.11 -1.62
CA MET A 131 -6.35 8.67 -1.55
C MET A 131 -7.44 7.72 -2.10
N GLY A 132 -8.57 8.22 -2.59
CA GLY A 132 -9.69 7.42 -3.09
C GLY A 132 -9.52 6.88 -4.52
N GLY A 133 -8.30 6.82 -5.05
CA GLY A 133 -8.02 6.23 -6.36
C GLY A 133 -8.32 4.73 -6.36
N SER A 134 -9.04 4.22 -7.39
CA SER A 134 -9.52 2.83 -7.40
C SER A 134 -9.58 2.26 -8.81
N LEU A 135 -9.59 0.93 -8.93
CA LEU A 135 -9.91 0.24 -10.19
C LEU A 135 -11.39 0.35 -10.59
N PHE A 136 -12.19 0.91 -9.73
CA PHE A 136 -13.64 0.87 -9.87
C PHE A 136 -14.21 2.29 -9.87
N GLY A 137 -14.64 2.74 -11.01
CA GLY A 137 -15.30 4.03 -11.19
C GLY A 137 -16.80 3.95 -10.88
N SER A 138 -17.31 4.99 -10.25
CA SER A 138 -18.73 5.09 -9.93
C SER A 138 -19.45 6.18 -10.72
N SER A 139 -18.75 7.08 -11.40
CA SER A 139 -19.36 8.18 -12.14
C SER A 139 -18.69 8.42 -13.49
N SER A 140 -19.46 8.98 -14.42
CA SER A 140 -18.96 9.42 -15.74
C SER A 140 -18.02 10.63 -15.66
N THR A 141 -17.87 11.22 -14.47
CA THR A 141 -17.02 12.40 -14.22
C THR A 141 -15.67 12.02 -13.61
N ASP A 142 -15.45 10.76 -13.25
CA ASP A 142 -14.16 10.33 -12.72
C ASP A 142 -13.09 10.42 -13.81
N HIS A 143 -11.98 11.11 -13.51
CA HIS A 143 -10.82 11.10 -14.38
C HIS A 143 -10.23 9.70 -14.39
N SER A 144 -10.16 9.05 -15.55
CA SER A 144 -9.63 7.70 -15.65
C SER A 144 -8.64 7.56 -16.81
N TYR A 145 -7.70 6.64 -16.66
CA TYR A 145 -6.71 6.30 -17.66
C TYR A 145 -6.31 4.83 -17.57
N GLU A 146 -5.72 4.32 -18.64
CA GLU A 146 -5.15 2.98 -18.65
C GLU A 146 -3.78 3.00 -17.96
N VAL A 147 -3.55 2.02 -17.10
CA VAL A 147 -2.26 1.80 -16.43
C VAL A 147 -1.89 0.33 -16.59
N LYS A 148 -0.60 0.05 -16.64
CA LYS A 148 -0.11 -1.32 -16.75
C LYS A 148 -0.60 -2.16 -15.59
N THR A 149 -1.07 -3.37 -15.87
CA THR A 149 -1.38 -4.35 -14.81
C THR A 149 -0.06 -4.87 -14.23
N LEU A 150 -0.01 -5.05 -12.92
CA LEU A 150 1.17 -5.53 -12.23
C LEU A 150 1.59 -6.91 -12.76
N ASP A 151 2.78 -6.97 -13.32
CA ASP A 151 3.46 -8.21 -13.66
C ASP A 151 4.69 -8.41 -12.76
N LEU A 152 4.57 -9.33 -11.83
CA LEU A 152 5.66 -9.66 -10.90
C LEU A 152 6.80 -10.42 -11.58
N SER A 153 6.61 -10.94 -12.79
CA SER A 153 7.68 -11.60 -13.54
C SER A 153 8.75 -10.61 -14.05
N GLU A 154 8.36 -9.34 -14.20
CA GLU A 154 9.28 -8.27 -14.61
C GLU A 154 10.23 -7.81 -13.48
N MET A 155 10.01 -8.30 -12.27
CA MET A 155 10.83 -7.95 -11.11
C MET A 155 12.07 -8.85 -11.04
N THR A 156 13.07 -8.54 -11.86
CA THR A 156 14.29 -9.37 -12.02
C THR A 156 15.13 -9.49 -10.76
N ASP A 157 15.12 -8.48 -9.90
CA ASP A 157 15.94 -8.44 -8.67
C ASP A 157 15.33 -9.25 -7.49
N PHE A 158 14.11 -9.77 -7.65
CA PHE A 158 13.43 -10.59 -6.67
C PHE A 158 13.22 -12.01 -7.19
N GLN A 159 14.32 -12.69 -7.51
CA GLN A 159 14.31 -14.04 -8.06
C GLN A 159 13.55 -15.07 -7.20
N GLU A 160 13.36 -14.82 -5.94
CA GLU A 160 12.66 -15.74 -5.03
C GLU A 160 11.19 -15.40 -4.76
N LYS A 161 10.63 -14.33 -5.34
CA LYS A 161 9.19 -13.94 -5.17
C LYS A 161 8.65 -14.11 -3.73
N SER A 162 9.54 -14.06 -2.72
CA SER A 162 9.23 -14.25 -1.31
C SER A 162 9.38 -12.91 -0.59
N PHE A 163 8.37 -12.54 0.19
CA PHE A 163 8.37 -11.31 0.99
C PHE A 163 8.20 -11.62 2.47
N ASP A 164 8.94 -10.91 3.32
CA ASP A 164 8.70 -10.97 4.77
C ASP A 164 7.35 -10.36 5.12
N LEU A 165 6.98 -9.28 4.42
CA LEU A 165 5.70 -8.61 4.61
C LEU A 165 5.13 -8.13 3.27
N VAL A 166 3.88 -8.43 3.03
CA VAL A 166 3.06 -7.76 2.00
C VAL A 166 2.12 -6.80 2.70
N LYS A 167 2.17 -5.51 2.37
CA LYS A 167 1.11 -4.55 2.69
C LYS A 167 0.18 -4.48 1.49
N CYS A 168 -1.10 -4.58 1.73
CA CYS A 168 -2.12 -4.52 0.70
C CYS A 168 -3.24 -3.57 1.14
N ASP A 169 -3.38 -2.48 0.40
CA ASP A 169 -4.40 -1.48 0.58
C ASP A 169 -4.67 -0.90 -0.82
N LEU A 170 -5.74 -1.36 -1.45
CA LEU A 170 -5.99 -1.22 -2.89
C LEU A 170 -7.33 -0.55 -3.19
N GLU A 171 -7.93 0.06 -2.18
CA GLU A 171 -9.20 0.78 -2.32
C GLU A 171 -10.28 -0.04 -3.05
N GLY A 172 -10.43 -1.31 -2.61
CA GLY A 172 -11.44 -2.26 -3.07
C GLY A 172 -10.93 -3.35 -4.02
N ALA A 173 -9.66 -3.33 -4.44
CA ALA A 173 -9.08 -4.38 -5.30
C ALA A 173 -8.36 -5.51 -4.52
N GLU A 174 -8.50 -5.58 -3.21
CA GLU A 174 -7.85 -6.58 -2.33
C GLU A 174 -8.24 -8.00 -2.74
N TRP A 175 -9.49 -8.20 -3.14
CA TRP A 175 -9.97 -9.51 -3.61
C TRP A 175 -9.28 -9.93 -4.91
N ASN A 176 -9.02 -9.01 -5.84
CA ASN A 176 -8.26 -9.28 -7.05
C ASN A 176 -6.84 -9.76 -6.70
N PHE A 177 -6.19 -9.11 -5.74
CA PHE A 177 -4.87 -9.54 -5.27
C PHE A 177 -4.90 -10.96 -4.70
N ILE A 178 -5.85 -11.25 -3.82
CA ILE A 178 -5.98 -12.58 -3.21
C ILE A 178 -6.18 -13.68 -4.25
N ILE A 179 -6.98 -13.43 -5.29
CA ILE A 179 -7.28 -14.46 -6.29
C ILE A 179 -6.16 -14.60 -7.32
N HIS A 180 -5.70 -13.49 -7.88
CA HIS A 180 -4.81 -13.53 -9.04
C HIS A 180 -3.33 -13.62 -8.67
N TYR A 181 -2.96 -13.18 -7.46
CA TYR A 181 -1.56 -13.17 -7.02
C TYR A 181 -1.29 -14.16 -5.88
N SER A 182 -2.01 -15.27 -5.86
CA SER A 182 -1.91 -16.30 -4.81
C SER A 182 -0.51 -16.88 -4.64
N SER A 183 0.31 -16.92 -5.70
CA SER A 183 1.71 -17.35 -5.62
C SER A 183 2.56 -16.43 -4.75
N VAL A 184 2.34 -15.11 -4.83
CA VAL A 184 3.01 -14.13 -3.96
C VAL A 184 2.61 -14.35 -2.51
N LEU A 185 1.30 -14.45 -2.26
CA LEU A 185 0.78 -14.70 -0.91
C LEU A 185 1.37 -15.97 -0.31
N LYS A 186 1.32 -17.10 -1.02
CA LYS A 186 1.83 -18.39 -0.52
C LYS A 186 3.32 -18.35 -0.20
N ASN A 187 4.09 -17.51 -0.88
CA ASN A 187 5.52 -17.34 -0.66
C ASN A 187 5.85 -16.19 0.30
N SER A 188 4.86 -15.54 0.89
CA SER A 188 5.05 -14.43 1.83
C SER A 188 4.82 -14.87 3.26
N LYS A 189 5.59 -14.30 4.19
CA LYS A 189 5.53 -14.66 5.61
C LYS A 189 4.38 -13.98 6.34
N PHE A 190 4.20 -12.68 6.10
CA PHE A 190 3.13 -11.89 6.70
C PHE A 190 2.37 -11.11 5.63
N LEU A 191 1.09 -10.89 5.93
CA LEU A 191 0.21 -9.99 5.19
C LEU A 191 -0.42 -9.00 6.16
N VAL A 192 -0.21 -7.70 5.93
CA VAL A 192 -1.03 -6.64 6.53
C VAL A 192 -1.94 -6.09 5.43
N MET A 193 -3.25 -6.10 5.68
CA MET A 193 -4.21 -5.72 4.65
C MET A 193 -5.28 -4.80 5.25
N GLU A 194 -5.48 -3.68 4.59
CA GLU A 194 -6.71 -2.91 4.71
C GLU A 194 -7.71 -3.47 3.71
N TRP A 195 -8.89 -3.89 4.19
CA TRP A 195 -9.91 -4.52 3.37
C TRP A 195 -11.14 -3.64 3.28
N HIS A 196 -11.72 -3.60 2.09
CA HIS A 196 -12.87 -2.77 1.78
C HIS A 196 -14.02 -3.65 1.27
N SER A 197 -15.15 -3.69 1.97
CA SER A 197 -16.32 -4.47 1.55
C SER A 197 -17.32 -3.67 0.71
N TRP A 198 -17.20 -2.35 0.71
CA TRP A 198 -18.09 -1.44 -0.03
C TRP A 198 -17.95 -1.53 -1.55
N HIS A 199 -17.00 -2.30 -2.02
CA HIS A 199 -16.65 -2.34 -3.44
C HIS A 199 -17.30 -3.56 -4.14
N PRO A 200 -17.89 -3.39 -5.36
CA PRO A 200 -18.34 -4.52 -6.17
C PRO A 200 -17.16 -5.42 -6.54
N GLY A 201 -17.04 -6.59 -5.96
CA GLY A 201 -15.92 -7.51 -6.13
C GLY A 201 -14.94 -7.49 -4.96
N GLY A 202 -15.05 -6.54 -4.03
CA GLY A 202 -14.40 -6.64 -2.73
C GLY A 202 -15.08 -7.76 -1.94
N GLY A 203 -14.37 -8.83 -1.62
CA GLY A 203 -14.91 -9.85 -0.74
C GLY A 203 -15.14 -9.28 0.66
N GLY A 204 -16.28 -9.54 1.28
CA GLY A 204 -16.44 -9.26 2.71
C GLY A 204 -15.36 -9.99 3.51
N PHE A 205 -15.05 -9.50 4.71
CA PHE A 205 -13.94 -10.03 5.53
C PHE A 205 -13.96 -11.56 5.63
N GLN A 206 -15.14 -12.18 5.82
CA GLN A 206 -15.25 -13.63 5.92
C GLN A 206 -14.78 -14.40 4.66
N GLN A 207 -15.01 -13.84 3.47
CA GLN A 207 -14.53 -14.46 2.24
C GLN A 207 -13.01 -14.35 2.14
N ILE A 208 -12.46 -13.19 2.52
CA ILE A 208 -11.01 -12.94 2.58
C ILE A 208 -10.36 -13.93 3.55
N GLU A 209 -10.88 -14.03 4.77
CA GLU A 209 -10.36 -14.93 5.80
C GLU A 209 -10.39 -16.40 5.36
N ASN A 210 -11.52 -16.86 4.81
CA ASN A 210 -11.64 -18.24 4.32
C ASN A 210 -10.61 -18.54 3.22
N LYS A 211 -10.41 -17.60 2.30
CA LYS A 211 -9.45 -17.77 1.20
C LYS A 211 -8.01 -17.75 1.69
N LEU A 212 -7.67 -16.84 2.59
CA LEU A 212 -6.34 -16.77 3.21
C LEU A 212 -6.04 -18.02 4.04
N THR A 213 -7.02 -18.53 4.80
CA THR A 213 -6.89 -19.80 5.54
C THR A 213 -6.59 -20.96 4.58
N HIS A 214 -7.26 -21.02 3.45
CA HIS A 214 -6.96 -22.04 2.41
C HIS A 214 -5.52 -21.91 1.87
N TYR A 215 -4.93 -20.70 1.88
CA TYR A 215 -3.54 -20.48 1.49
C TYR A 215 -2.53 -20.73 2.61
N GLY A 216 -2.99 -21.06 3.81
CA GLY A 216 -2.15 -21.35 4.98
C GLY A 216 -1.96 -20.15 5.91
N PHE A 217 -2.70 -19.07 5.73
CA PHE A 217 -2.63 -17.91 6.62
C PHE A 217 -3.55 -18.07 7.84
N GLN A 218 -3.09 -17.55 8.96
CA GLN A 218 -3.87 -17.36 10.18
C GLN A 218 -3.96 -15.87 10.48
N ILE A 219 -5.17 -15.38 10.75
CA ILE A 219 -5.36 -14.00 11.22
C ILE A 219 -4.81 -13.90 12.65
N MET A 220 -3.83 -13.03 12.83
CA MET A 220 -3.16 -12.78 14.11
C MET A 220 -3.82 -11.64 14.88
N LYS A 221 -4.25 -10.61 14.16
CA LYS A 221 -4.89 -9.41 14.71
C LYS A 221 -5.84 -8.83 13.67
N LYS A 222 -6.94 -8.27 14.14
CA LYS A 222 -7.91 -7.55 13.30
C LYS A 222 -8.42 -6.33 14.07
N SER A 223 -8.59 -5.19 13.37
CA SER A 223 -9.30 -4.04 13.91
C SER A 223 -10.80 -4.32 14.01
N SER A 224 -11.53 -3.52 14.80
CA SER A 224 -12.98 -3.47 14.66
C SER A 224 -13.32 -2.96 13.26
N SER A 225 -14.28 -3.62 12.60
CA SER A 225 -14.84 -3.09 11.35
C SER A 225 -15.44 -1.72 11.60
N GLN A 226 -15.20 -0.78 10.71
CA GLN A 226 -15.80 0.54 10.72
C GLN A 226 -16.77 0.65 9.55
N ASN A 227 -17.84 1.43 9.72
CA ASN A 227 -18.65 1.81 8.57
C ASN A 227 -17.86 2.82 7.74
N ALA A 228 -17.62 2.52 6.48
CA ALA A 228 -16.92 3.42 5.57
C ALA A 228 -17.66 4.77 5.52
N ILE A 229 -16.94 5.87 5.78
CA ILE A 229 -17.54 7.20 5.80
C ILE A 229 -18.09 7.54 4.42
N GLY A 230 -19.43 7.69 4.34
CA GLY A 230 -20.12 8.06 3.10
C GLY A 230 -20.24 6.94 2.06
N ARG A 231 -20.03 5.68 2.44
CA ARG A 231 -20.15 4.50 1.56
C ARG A 231 -20.91 3.38 2.29
N ASP A 232 -21.65 2.58 1.54
CA ASP A 232 -22.30 1.38 2.10
C ASP A 232 -21.26 0.26 2.17
N GLY A 233 -20.92 -0.17 3.39
CA GLY A 233 -19.99 -1.26 3.62
C GLY A 233 -19.12 -1.06 4.85
N GLU A 234 -18.24 -2.00 5.07
CA GLU A 234 -17.27 -2.01 6.17
C GLU A 234 -15.85 -2.02 5.62
N ASP A 235 -14.96 -1.41 6.33
CA ASP A 235 -13.52 -1.49 6.14
C ASP A 235 -12.82 -1.89 7.45
N GLY A 236 -11.56 -2.20 7.35
CA GLY A 236 -10.75 -2.52 8.51
C GLY A 236 -9.39 -3.07 8.15
N LEU A 237 -8.54 -3.15 9.15
CA LEU A 237 -7.15 -3.58 9.03
C LEU A 237 -6.93 -4.93 9.73
N PHE A 238 -6.13 -5.81 9.14
CA PHE A 238 -5.70 -7.03 9.82
C PHE A 238 -4.25 -7.39 9.52
N LEU A 239 -3.66 -8.17 10.42
CA LEU A 239 -2.39 -8.86 10.25
C LEU A 239 -2.64 -10.36 10.16
N ALA A 240 -2.09 -11.02 9.14
CA ALA A 240 -2.10 -12.47 9.00
C ALA A 240 -0.67 -13.02 8.86
N LYS A 241 -0.45 -14.23 9.40
CA LYS A 241 0.80 -14.98 9.31
C LYS A 241 0.59 -16.24 8.48
N ASN A 242 1.49 -16.48 7.54
CA ASN A 242 1.53 -17.73 6.77
C ASN A 242 2.19 -18.83 7.60
N LEU A 243 1.43 -19.84 7.98
CA LEU A 243 1.91 -20.98 8.77
C LEU A 243 2.72 -21.98 7.93
N ASN A 244 2.57 -21.95 6.61
CA ASN A 244 3.28 -22.84 5.69
C ASN A 244 4.63 -22.23 5.22
N HIS A 245 4.90 -20.97 5.54
CA HIS A 245 6.16 -20.32 5.17
C HIS A 245 7.28 -20.89 6.05
N GLN A 246 8.19 -21.63 5.43
CA GLN A 246 9.40 -22.11 6.09
C GLN A 246 10.44 -20.98 6.13
N ASN A 247 11.08 -20.80 7.29
CA ASN A 247 12.17 -19.83 7.49
C ASN A 247 13.41 -20.19 6.68
#